data_ea6c14b9ab3a1186e8c9849cd8d49ca3
#
_entry.id   ea6c14b9ab3a1186e8c9849cd8d49ca3
#
_cell.length_a   1.000
_cell.length_b   1.000
_cell.length_c   1.000
_cell.angle_alpha   90.00
_cell.angle_beta   90.00
_cell.angle_gamma   90.00
#
_symmetry.space_group_name_H-M   'P 1'
#
loop_
_entity.id
_entity.type
_entity.pdbx_description
1 polymer ?
#
loop_
_entity_poly.entity_id
_entity_poly.type
_entity_poly.pdbx_seq_one_letter_code
_entity_poly.pdbx_strand_id
1 'polypeptide(L)'
;MKLIAVMIASLCLIATSWAQDEHVKDGRKKPMRTQKDFTMVAPALEKYAQGPLAELWKRPGLTPRDRSIVTISALIARNQTIEMPYYFNLALDNGVKPREISEIITHLAFYSGWTNAMSAVAVAKDVFANRKIGVDQLPSASPTLLPLNKDAEAGRAAAVEQQFGKVAPGLVQYTTAVLFRDLWLRPDLAPRDRSLVTVSALIASGQVAQVTYHLTRAMDNGLTQEEAGEVVTQLAFYAGWPNAFSALPIVRDVAEKRPH
;
A
#
# COMPACT_ATOMS: atom_id res chain seq x y z
N MET A 1 -17.69 14.47 78.99
CA MET A 1 -17.51 13.00 78.68
C MET A 1 -17.66 12.81 77.22
N LYS A 2 -16.67 12.09 76.69
CA LYS A 2 -16.50 11.49 75.30
C LYS A 2 -16.16 12.44 74.17
N LEU A 3 -14.88 12.51 73.96
CA LEU A 3 -14.19 12.87 72.67
C LEU A 3 -14.72 12.02 71.52
N ILE A 4 -14.98 12.69 70.39
CA ILE A 4 -15.00 12.04 69.09
C ILE A 4 -13.88 12.67 68.28
N ALA A 5 -12.87 11.87 68.02
CA ALA A 5 -11.76 12.22 67.15
C ALA A 5 -12.23 12.23 65.70
N VAL A 6 -12.11 13.37 65.05
CA VAL A 6 -12.27 13.46 63.58
C VAL A 6 -10.89 13.27 62.97
N MET A 7 -10.70 12.12 62.35
CA MET A 7 -9.55 11.87 61.48
C MET A 7 -9.71 12.68 60.20
N ILE A 8 -8.93 13.73 60.07
CA ILE A 8 -8.75 14.43 58.80
C ILE A 8 -7.71 13.64 57.99
N ALA A 9 -8.19 12.92 56.98
CA ALA A 9 -7.34 12.31 56.01
C ALA A 9 -6.73 13.40 55.12
N SER A 10 -5.44 13.66 55.33
CA SER A 10 -4.63 14.46 54.38
C SER A 10 -4.53 13.71 53.07
N LEU A 11 -5.29 14.11 52.08
CA LEU A 11 -5.01 13.77 50.67
C LEU A 11 -3.74 14.52 50.28
N CYS A 12 -2.60 13.82 50.27
CA CYS A 12 -1.42 14.23 49.54
C CYS A 12 -1.78 14.23 48.04
N LEU A 13 -2.06 15.41 47.52
CA LEU A 13 -1.99 15.70 46.08
C LEU A 13 -0.54 15.49 45.65
N ILE A 14 -0.21 14.30 45.14
CA ILE A 14 0.95 14.11 44.31
C ILE A 14 0.61 14.81 43.00
N ALA A 15 0.90 16.09 42.94
CA ALA A 15 1.08 16.79 41.70
C ALA A 15 2.29 16.17 41.03
N THR A 16 2.10 15.13 40.25
CA THR A 16 3.09 14.72 39.25
C THR A 16 3.16 15.87 38.26
N SER A 17 4.10 16.76 38.53
CA SER A 17 4.65 17.67 37.56
C SER A 17 5.11 16.84 36.36
N TRP A 18 4.23 16.71 35.37
CA TRP A 18 4.68 16.44 34.02
C TRP A 18 5.42 17.69 33.61
N ALA A 19 6.73 17.68 33.92
CA ALA A 19 7.65 18.64 33.37
C ALA A 19 7.37 18.66 31.88
N GLN A 20 6.89 19.79 31.43
CA GLN A 20 6.83 20.15 30.05
C GLN A 20 8.24 20.01 29.50
N ASP A 21 8.49 18.91 28.82
CA ASP A 21 9.59 18.84 27.87
C ASP A 21 9.27 19.79 26.72
N GLU A 22 9.58 21.06 26.93
CA GLU A 22 9.55 22.12 25.92
C GLU A 22 10.59 21.90 24.80
N HIS A 23 11.08 20.68 24.60
CA HIS A 23 12.02 20.35 23.54
C HIS A 23 11.45 19.57 22.38
N VAL A 24 10.13 19.48 22.22
CA VAL A 24 9.50 19.01 20.98
C VAL A 24 8.92 20.19 20.21
N LYS A 25 9.70 21.24 20.06
CA LYS A 25 9.48 22.27 19.04
C LYS A 25 10.60 22.16 18.01
N ASP A 26 10.55 21.20 17.19
CA ASP A 26 10.83 21.29 15.77
C ASP A 26 10.32 20.05 15.03
N GLY A 27 8.99 19.96 14.84
CA GLY A 27 8.35 19.05 13.91
C GLY A 27 8.65 19.42 12.46
N ARG A 28 9.76 20.02 12.16
CA ARG A 28 10.28 20.12 10.81
C ARG A 28 10.65 18.70 10.40
N LYS A 29 9.74 18.08 9.62
CA LYS A 29 9.98 16.86 8.87
C LYS A 29 11.39 16.98 8.30
N LYS A 30 12.30 16.08 8.71
CA LYS A 30 13.61 15.99 8.03
C LYS A 30 13.30 15.96 6.54
N PRO A 31 13.84 16.88 5.74
CA PRO A 31 13.67 16.79 4.31
C PRO A 31 14.16 15.42 3.88
N MET A 32 13.41 14.80 2.95
CA MET A 32 13.85 13.59 2.28
C MET A 32 15.36 13.68 2.00
N ARG A 33 16.05 12.57 2.19
CA ARG A 33 17.51 12.43 2.04
C ARG A 33 18.06 13.38 1.00
N THR A 34 18.89 14.31 1.47
CA THR A 34 19.51 15.29 0.59
C THR A 34 20.67 14.62 -0.16
N GLN A 35 21.04 15.17 -1.30
CA GLN A 35 22.26 14.77 -2.02
C GLN A 35 23.47 14.67 -1.09
N LYS A 36 23.55 15.56 -0.09
CA LYS A 36 24.60 15.56 0.93
C LYS A 36 24.62 14.27 1.76
N ASP A 37 23.45 13.69 2.06
CA ASP A 37 23.38 12.45 2.85
C ASP A 37 23.97 11.26 2.07
N PHE A 38 23.72 11.17 0.76
CA PHE A 38 24.36 10.16 -0.08
C PHE A 38 25.87 10.32 -0.12
N THR A 39 26.34 11.52 -0.37
CA THR A 39 27.80 11.80 -0.48
C THR A 39 28.52 11.44 0.81
N MET A 40 27.91 11.67 1.96
CA MET A 40 28.55 11.42 3.28
C MET A 40 28.59 9.94 3.66
N VAL A 41 27.63 9.12 3.21
CA VAL A 41 27.45 7.73 3.69
C VAL A 41 27.65 6.70 2.58
N ALA A 42 27.12 6.96 1.41
CA ALA A 42 27.10 6.02 0.29
C ALA A 42 27.22 6.76 -1.06
N PRO A 43 28.40 7.32 -1.38
CA PRO A 43 28.55 8.18 -2.57
C PRO A 43 28.24 7.46 -3.89
N ALA A 44 28.46 6.15 -3.98
CA ALA A 44 28.07 5.38 -5.14
C ALA A 44 26.53 5.34 -5.34
N LEU A 45 25.76 5.39 -4.26
CA LEU A 45 24.29 5.38 -4.35
C LEU A 45 23.76 6.64 -5.03
N GLU A 46 24.40 7.78 -4.85
CA GLU A 46 24.08 9.03 -5.53
C GLU A 46 24.18 8.86 -7.06
N LYS A 47 25.28 8.26 -7.54
CA LYS A 47 25.49 7.95 -8.96
C LYS A 47 24.34 7.12 -9.54
N TYR A 48 23.90 6.10 -8.81
CA TYR A 48 22.80 5.23 -9.25
C TYR A 48 21.43 5.91 -9.14
N ALA A 49 21.24 6.81 -8.19
CA ALA A 49 20.02 7.59 -8.07
C ALA A 49 19.88 8.62 -9.22
N GLN A 50 20.96 9.30 -9.58
CA GLN A 50 20.96 10.29 -10.66
C GLN A 50 20.97 9.66 -12.07
N GLY A 51 21.49 8.46 -12.21
CA GLY A 51 21.53 7.70 -13.45
C GLY A 51 20.36 6.71 -13.56
N PRO A 52 20.59 5.41 -13.34
CA PRO A 52 19.60 4.37 -13.60
C PRO A 52 18.23 4.58 -12.95
N LEU A 53 18.16 5.06 -11.69
CA LEU A 53 16.88 5.29 -11.02
C LEU A 53 16.12 6.46 -11.64
N ALA A 54 16.79 7.54 -12.02
CA ALA A 54 16.16 8.67 -12.70
C ALA A 54 15.67 8.28 -14.10
N GLU A 55 16.44 7.47 -14.84
CA GLU A 55 16.05 6.94 -16.17
C GLU A 55 14.89 5.95 -16.06
N LEU A 56 14.79 5.15 -15.00
CA LEU A 56 13.65 4.27 -14.75
C LEU A 56 12.30 4.99 -14.83
N TRP A 57 12.23 6.20 -14.26
CA TRP A 57 11.00 7.00 -14.24
C TRP A 57 10.62 7.59 -15.60
N LYS A 58 11.55 7.60 -16.56
CA LYS A 58 11.35 8.09 -17.93
C LYS A 58 11.08 6.98 -18.94
N ARG A 59 11.19 5.70 -18.53
CA ARG A 59 10.99 4.56 -19.43
C ARG A 59 9.56 4.56 -19.99
N PRO A 60 9.36 4.20 -21.26
CA PRO A 60 8.02 3.95 -21.82
C PRO A 60 7.37 2.72 -21.19
N GLY A 61 6.13 2.41 -21.57
CA GLY A 61 5.39 1.22 -21.15
C GLY A 61 4.61 1.40 -19.84
N LEU A 62 4.99 2.32 -18.94
CA LEU A 62 4.16 2.75 -17.82
C LEU A 62 4.10 4.27 -17.75
N THR A 63 2.91 4.81 -17.50
CA THR A 63 2.75 6.23 -17.23
C THR A 63 3.40 6.63 -15.90
N PRO A 64 3.78 7.91 -15.69
CA PRO A 64 4.26 8.38 -14.39
C PRO A 64 3.27 8.08 -13.25
N ARG A 65 1.95 8.13 -13.55
CA ARG A 65 0.90 7.76 -12.61
C ARG A 65 0.97 6.28 -12.22
N ASP A 66 1.08 5.39 -13.19
CA ASP A 66 1.16 3.95 -12.91
C ASP A 66 2.45 3.59 -12.17
N ARG A 67 3.59 4.19 -12.54
CA ARG A 67 4.86 4.05 -11.81
C ARG A 67 4.70 4.46 -10.34
N SER A 68 3.95 5.53 -10.09
CA SER A 68 3.66 5.97 -8.73
C SER A 68 2.80 4.96 -7.97
N ILE A 69 1.75 4.41 -8.59
CA ILE A 69 0.90 3.36 -7.98
C ILE A 69 1.75 2.13 -7.64
N VAL A 70 2.57 1.64 -8.55
CA VAL A 70 3.48 0.51 -8.32
C VAL A 70 4.41 0.78 -7.13
N THR A 71 5.03 1.97 -7.13
CA THR A 71 5.99 2.34 -6.09
C THR A 71 5.35 2.45 -4.71
N ILE A 72 4.24 3.20 -4.58
CA ILE A 72 3.58 3.34 -3.26
C ILE A 72 3.02 2.01 -2.76
N SER A 73 2.56 1.13 -3.66
CA SER A 73 2.12 -0.22 -3.30
C SER A 73 3.26 -1.06 -2.74
N ALA A 74 4.44 -1.01 -3.36
CA ALA A 74 5.64 -1.69 -2.85
C ALA A 74 6.08 -1.13 -1.49
N LEU A 75 6.08 0.19 -1.33
CA LEU A 75 6.47 0.84 -0.07
C LEU A 75 5.52 0.47 1.08
N ILE A 76 4.20 0.46 0.83
CA ILE A 76 3.20 0.06 1.82
C ILE A 76 3.39 -1.41 2.17
N ALA A 77 3.49 -2.30 1.15
CA ALA A 77 3.64 -3.73 1.37
C ALA A 77 4.89 -4.11 2.17
N ARG A 78 5.95 -3.32 2.04
CA ARG A 78 7.23 -3.51 2.73
C ARG A 78 7.41 -2.62 3.96
N ASN A 79 6.38 -1.85 4.35
CA ASN A 79 6.40 -0.92 5.49
C ASN A 79 7.56 0.10 5.46
N GLN A 80 7.86 0.66 4.28
CA GLN A 80 8.96 1.61 4.07
C GLN A 80 8.52 3.05 4.38
N THR A 81 8.17 3.31 5.64
CA THR A 81 7.55 4.57 6.08
C THR A 81 8.41 5.81 5.88
N ILE A 82 9.75 5.66 5.84
CA ILE A 82 10.68 6.79 5.65
C ILE A 82 10.53 7.38 4.25
N GLU A 83 10.30 6.54 3.23
CA GLU A 83 10.20 6.96 1.84
C GLU A 83 8.76 7.33 1.42
N MET A 84 7.74 6.80 2.12
CA MET A 84 6.33 7.03 1.78
C MET A 84 5.95 8.51 1.65
N PRO A 85 6.38 9.46 2.52
CA PRO A 85 5.98 10.86 2.39
C PRO A 85 6.35 11.47 1.04
N TYR A 86 7.53 11.15 0.53
CA TYR A 86 7.97 11.62 -0.78
C TYR A 86 7.14 11.01 -1.90
N TYR A 87 6.99 9.68 -1.92
CA TYR A 87 6.30 9.00 -3.00
C TYR A 87 4.78 9.20 -2.99
N PHE A 88 4.16 9.47 -1.82
CA PHE A 88 2.76 9.91 -1.79
C PHE A 88 2.59 11.31 -2.41
N ASN A 89 3.50 12.22 -2.12
CA ASN A 89 3.50 13.52 -2.77
C ASN A 89 3.72 13.40 -4.28
N LEU A 90 4.70 12.61 -4.71
CA LEU A 90 4.98 12.36 -6.13
C LEU A 90 3.79 11.70 -6.83
N ALA A 91 3.10 10.76 -6.17
CA ALA A 91 1.90 10.12 -6.72
C ALA A 91 0.78 11.15 -6.96
N LEU A 92 0.54 12.05 -6.01
CA LEU A 92 -0.41 13.16 -6.17
C LEU A 92 0.00 14.10 -7.32
N ASP A 93 1.28 14.42 -7.44
CA ASP A 93 1.81 15.26 -8.52
C ASP A 93 1.69 14.59 -9.90
N ASN A 94 1.80 13.27 -9.94
CA ASN A 94 1.63 12.44 -11.14
C ASN A 94 0.15 12.10 -11.44
N GLY A 95 -0.80 12.69 -10.71
CA GLY A 95 -2.24 12.58 -10.98
C GLY A 95 -2.97 11.42 -10.31
N VAL A 96 -2.33 10.71 -9.35
CA VAL A 96 -3.04 9.79 -8.46
C VAL A 96 -3.90 10.62 -7.51
N LYS A 97 -5.18 10.35 -7.46
CA LYS A 97 -6.13 11.14 -6.66
C LYS A 97 -6.05 10.78 -5.17
N PRO A 98 -6.38 11.70 -4.25
CA PRO A 98 -6.43 11.39 -2.82
C PRO A 98 -7.29 10.17 -2.49
N ARG A 99 -8.47 10.05 -3.12
CA ARG A 99 -9.36 8.89 -2.96
C ARG A 99 -8.74 7.58 -3.41
N GLU A 100 -7.93 7.62 -4.46
CA GLU A 100 -7.22 6.44 -4.95
C GLU A 100 -6.11 6.00 -3.98
N ILE A 101 -5.34 6.94 -3.41
CA ILE A 101 -4.36 6.63 -2.37
C ILE A 101 -5.04 6.01 -1.15
N SER A 102 -6.19 6.55 -0.72
CA SER A 102 -6.99 6.00 0.38
C SER A 102 -7.46 4.56 0.08
N GLU A 103 -7.94 4.30 -1.15
CA GLU A 103 -8.34 2.96 -1.59
C GLU A 103 -7.16 2.00 -1.71
N ILE A 104 -5.99 2.46 -2.14
CA ILE A 104 -4.75 1.65 -2.17
C ILE A 104 -4.39 1.19 -0.75
N ILE A 105 -4.39 2.11 0.22
CA ILE A 105 -4.11 1.78 1.62
C ILE A 105 -5.14 0.79 2.16
N THR A 106 -6.43 1.03 1.91
CA THR A 106 -7.54 0.15 2.32
C THR A 106 -7.37 -1.25 1.72
N HIS A 107 -7.08 -1.34 0.44
CA HIS A 107 -6.87 -2.59 -0.28
C HIS A 107 -5.67 -3.37 0.28
N LEU A 108 -4.58 -2.69 0.54
CA LEU A 108 -3.35 -3.30 1.04
C LEU A 108 -3.43 -3.72 2.52
N ALA A 109 -4.43 -3.28 3.28
CA ALA A 109 -4.71 -3.86 4.60
C ALA A 109 -4.99 -5.38 4.50
N PHE A 110 -5.60 -5.82 3.41
CA PHE A 110 -5.92 -7.22 3.16
C PHE A 110 -4.81 -8.00 2.45
N TYR A 111 -3.97 -7.34 1.65
CA TYR A 111 -2.90 -8.00 0.88
C TYR A 111 -1.51 -7.90 1.52
N SER A 112 -1.31 -6.94 2.40
CA SER A 112 0.00 -6.70 3.04
C SER A 112 -0.08 -6.67 4.56
N GLY A 113 -1.30 -6.84 5.10
CA GLY A 113 -1.57 -6.86 6.53
C GLY A 113 -1.94 -5.49 7.11
N TRP A 114 -2.75 -5.54 8.14
CA TRP A 114 -3.38 -4.38 8.76
C TRP A 114 -2.37 -3.37 9.30
N THR A 115 -1.29 -3.84 9.90
CA THR A 115 -0.24 -2.98 10.48
C THR A 115 0.47 -2.14 9.42
N ASN A 116 0.75 -2.71 8.24
CA ASN A 116 1.35 -1.96 7.15
C ASN A 116 0.42 -0.86 6.63
N ALA A 117 -0.87 -1.15 6.51
CA ALA A 117 -1.86 -0.17 6.14
C ALA A 117 -1.97 0.96 7.18
N MET A 118 -1.97 0.65 8.49
CA MET A 118 -2.01 1.66 9.54
C MET A 118 -0.78 2.56 9.55
N SER A 119 0.40 2.01 9.26
CA SER A 119 1.61 2.81 9.07
C SER A 119 1.47 3.78 7.89
N ALA A 120 0.90 3.31 6.79
CA ALA A 120 0.62 4.15 5.61
C ALA A 120 -0.44 5.23 5.90
N VAL A 121 -1.49 4.92 6.69
CA VAL A 121 -2.48 5.90 7.16
C VAL A 121 -1.81 7.02 7.94
N ALA A 122 -0.90 6.69 8.86
CA ALA A 122 -0.19 7.70 9.65
C ALA A 122 0.61 8.67 8.75
N VAL A 123 1.29 8.14 7.73
CA VAL A 123 2.03 8.96 6.76
C VAL A 123 1.08 9.77 5.87
N ALA A 124 0.03 9.14 5.34
CA ALA A 124 -0.94 9.80 4.46
C ALA A 124 -1.66 10.95 5.15
N LYS A 125 -2.01 10.80 6.43
CA LYS A 125 -2.60 11.87 7.26
C LYS A 125 -1.79 13.17 7.18
N ASP A 126 -0.48 13.05 7.34
CA ASP A 126 0.40 14.21 7.32
C ASP A 126 0.54 14.81 5.91
N VAL A 127 0.67 13.96 4.89
CA VAL A 127 0.75 14.40 3.49
C VAL A 127 -0.54 15.11 3.09
N PHE A 128 -1.70 14.55 3.42
CA PHE A 128 -3.01 15.14 3.11
C PHE A 128 -3.21 16.49 3.84
N ALA A 129 -2.85 16.58 5.13
CA ALA A 129 -2.91 17.83 5.86
C ALA A 129 -2.05 18.93 5.22
N ASN A 130 -0.80 18.60 4.84
CA ASN A 130 0.10 19.56 4.19
C ASN A 130 -0.40 20.02 2.81
N ARG A 131 -1.09 19.14 2.08
CA ARG A 131 -1.69 19.41 0.77
C ARG A 131 -3.10 20.01 0.86
N LYS A 132 -3.63 20.21 2.07
CA LYS A 132 -5.00 20.71 2.30
C LYS A 132 -6.07 19.83 1.65
N ILE A 133 -5.84 18.52 1.62
CA ILE A 133 -6.80 17.53 1.13
C ILE A 133 -7.82 17.28 2.23
N GLY A 134 -9.07 17.59 1.97
CA GLY A 134 -10.20 17.42 2.89
C GLY A 134 -10.87 16.05 2.76
N VAL A 135 -11.74 15.75 3.72
CA VAL A 135 -12.50 14.48 3.75
C VAL A 135 -13.46 14.34 2.57
N ASP A 136 -13.88 15.43 1.96
CA ASP A 136 -14.70 15.48 0.74
C ASP A 136 -13.99 14.89 -0.50
N GLN A 137 -12.67 14.82 -0.47
CA GLN A 137 -11.84 14.24 -1.52
C GLN A 137 -11.53 12.75 -1.28
N LEU A 138 -11.99 12.18 -0.18
CA LEU A 138 -11.77 10.77 0.17
C LEU A 138 -12.96 9.90 -0.26
N PRO A 139 -12.77 8.57 -0.37
CA PRO A 139 -13.86 7.67 -0.72
C PRO A 139 -14.86 7.54 0.44
N SER A 140 -16.10 7.22 0.12
CA SER A 140 -17.08 6.84 1.13
C SER A 140 -16.65 5.57 1.86
N ALA A 141 -16.92 5.49 3.16
CA ALA A 141 -16.73 4.26 3.93
C ALA A 141 -17.60 3.12 3.40
N SER A 142 -18.83 3.44 2.95
CA SER A 142 -19.78 2.48 2.38
C SER A 142 -20.30 3.01 1.02
N PRO A 143 -19.51 2.87 -0.06
CA PRO A 143 -19.93 3.33 -1.37
C PRO A 143 -20.91 2.36 -2.02
N THR A 144 -21.58 2.81 -3.08
CA THR A 144 -22.27 1.89 -3.98
C THR A 144 -21.23 1.08 -4.74
N LEU A 145 -21.28 -0.24 -4.57
CA LEU A 145 -20.30 -1.16 -5.15
C LEU A 145 -20.47 -1.30 -6.67
N LEU A 146 -19.39 -1.60 -7.37
CA LEU A 146 -19.41 -1.98 -8.77
C LEU A 146 -20.19 -3.31 -8.97
N PRO A 147 -20.75 -3.55 -10.15
CA PRO A 147 -21.46 -4.78 -10.45
C PRO A 147 -20.55 -6.01 -10.27
N LEU A 148 -21.08 -7.03 -9.58
CA LEU A 148 -20.41 -8.31 -9.43
C LEU A 148 -20.62 -9.17 -10.68
N ASN A 149 -19.55 -9.71 -11.26
CA ASN A 149 -19.65 -10.82 -12.20
C ASN A 149 -19.99 -12.10 -11.42
N LYS A 150 -21.29 -12.46 -11.39
CA LYS A 150 -21.81 -13.55 -10.55
C LYS A 150 -21.23 -14.91 -10.92
N ASP A 151 -21.03 -15.18 -12.21
CA ASP A 151 -20.56 -16.48 -12.69
C ASP A 151 -19.08 -16.68 -12.37
N ALA A 152 -18.25 -15.67 -12.64
CA ALA A 152 -16.83 -15.71 -12.30
C ALA A 152 -16.62 -15.83 -10.78
N GLU A 153 -17.43 -15.10 -9.99
CA GLU A 153 -17.34 -15.17 -8.53
C GLU A 153 -17.84 -16.52 -7.98
N ALA A 154 -18.90 -17.09 -8.55
CA ALA A 154 -19.38 -18.41 -8.15
C ALA A 154 -18.32 -19.49 -8.39
N GLY A 155 -17.66 -19.47 -9.56
CA GLY A 155 -16.57 -20.40 -9.88
C GLY A 155 -15.37 -20.24 -8.94
N ARG A 156 -14.94 -18.99 -8.69
CA ARG A 156 -13.87 -18.69 -7.74
C ARG A 156 -14.19 -19.19 -6.32
N ALA A 157 -15.39 -18.85 -5.82
CA ALA A 157 -15.81 -19.20 -4.47
C ALA A 157 -15.91 -20.72 -4.30
N ALA A 158 -16.48 -21.44 -5.28
CA ALA A 158 -16.58 -22.91 -5.26
C ALA A 158 -15.18 -23.56 -5.23
N ALA A 159 -14.24 -23.10 -6.04
CA ALA A 159 -12.87 -23.62 -6.07
C ALA A 159 -12.16 -23.43 -4.71
N VAL A 160 -12.29 -22.26 -4.10
CA VAL A 160 -11.67 -21.97 -2.79
C VAL A 160 -12.34 -22.77 -1.67
N GLU A 161 -13.67 -22.88 -1.69
CA GLU A 161 -14.41 -23.70 -0.73
C GLU A 161 -14.02 -25.19 -0.83
N GLN A 162 -13.92 -25.72 -2.02
CA GLN A 162 -13.52 -27.12 -2.24
C GLN A 162 -12.11 -27.41 -1.71
N GLN A 163 -11.17 -26.49 -1.92
CA GLN A 163 -9.78 -26.69 -1.51
C GLN A 163 -9.55 -26.44 -0.04
N PHE A 164 -10.17 -25.42 0.55
CA PHE A 164 -9.80 -24.88 1.84
C PHE A 164 -10.95 -24.78 2.85
N GLY A 165 -12.19 -25.04 2.46
CA GLY A 165 -13.36 -24.89 3.33
C GLY A 165 -13.27 -25.70 4.61
N LYS A 166 -12.73 -26.93 4.54
CA LYS A 166 -12.51 -27.78 5.71
C LYS A 166 -11.29 -27.38 6.55
N VAL A 167 -10.31 -26.70 5.96
CA VAL A 167 -9.05 -26.33 6.61
C VAL A 167 -9.18 -25.00 7.34
N ALA A 168 -9.78 -24.00 6.70
CA ALA A 168 -9.89 -22.65 7.21
C ALA A 168 -11.23 -21.99 6.82
N PRO A 169 -12.38 -22.45 7.36
CA PRO A 169 -13.71 -22.00 6.95
C PRO A 169 -13.90 -20.49 7.16
N GLY A 170 -13.37 -19.92 8.24
CA GLY A 170 -13.43 -18.47 8.49
C GLY A 170 -12.69 -17.66 7.43
N LEU A 171 -11.50 -18.11 6.99
CA LEU A 171 -10.76 -17.45 5.92
C LEU A 171 -11.52 -17.50 4.61
N VAL A 172 -12.11 -18.65 4.25
CA VAL A 172 -12.91 -18.81 3.04
C VAL A 172 -14.14 -17.91 3.07
N GLN A 173 -14.83 -17.83 4.21
CA GLN A 173 -15.96 -16.94 4.42
C GLN A 173 -15.59 -15.48 4.17
N TYR A 174 -14.53 -14.98 4.82
CA TYR A 174 -14.07 -13.58 4.65
C TYR A 174 -13.54 -13.32 3.23
N THR A 175 -12.88 -14.29 2.62
CA THR A 175 -12.44 -14.17 1.22
C THR A 175 -13.62 -13.93 0.29
N THR A 176 -14.73 -14.62 0.49
CA THR A 176 -15.92 -14.46 -0.35
C THR A 176 -16.70 -13.19 0.03
N ALA A 177 -17.06 -13.03 1.31
CA ALA A 177 -17.99 -11.98 1.72
C ALA A 177 -17.35 -10.59 1.73
N VAL A 178 -16.11 -10.49 2.21
CA VAL A 178 -15.44 -9.19 2.41
C VAL A 178 -14.47 -8.88 1.27
N LEU A 179 -13.61 -9.84 0.90
CA LEU A 179 -12.56 -9.54 -0.08
C LEU A 179 -13.16 -9.35 -1.49
N PHE A 180 -13.85 -10.37 -2.04
CA PHE A 180 -14.28 -10.34 -3.43
C PHE A 180 -15.68 -9.75 -3.67
N ARG A 181 -16.57 -9.75 -2.67
CA ARG A 181 -17.92 -9.17 -2.81
C ARG A 181 -18.08 -7.77 -2.24
N ASP A 182 -17.01 -7.21 -1.64
CA ASP A 182 -16.99 -5.84 -1.15
C ASP A 182 -15.71 -5.13 -1.63
N LEU A 183 -14.55 -5.40 -1.03
CA LEU A 183 -13.30 -4.66 -1.25
C LEU A 183 -12.92 -4.53 -2.74
N TRP A 184 -13.02 -5.64 -3.50
CA TRP A 184 -12.71 -5.63 -4.94
C TRP A 184 -13.73 -4.87 -5.79
N LEU A 185 -14.90 -4.57 -5.25
CA LEU A 185 -15.99 -3.86 -5.95
C LEU A 185 -16.10 -2.39 -5.55
N ARG A 186 -15.23 -1.88 -4.70
CA ARG A 186 -15.22 -0.46 -4.32
C ARG A 186 -14.81 0.41 -5.52
N PRO A 187 -15.60 1.48 -5.87
CA PRO A 187 -15.47 2.16 -7.16
C PRO A 187 -14.34 3.17 -7.24
N ASP A 188 -13.84 3.70 -6.10
CA ASP A 188 -12.90 4.82 -6.08
C ASP A 188 -11.44 4.44 -6.42
N LEU A 189 -11.20 3.17 -6.78
CA LEU A 189 -9.99 2.68 -7.43
C LEU A 189 -10.42 1.77 -8.59
N ALA A 190 -10.11 2.14 -9.81
CA ALA A 190 -10.50 1.38 -11.00
C ALA A 190 -10.05 -0.08 -10.92
N PRO A 191 -10.80 -1.05 -11.47
CA PRO A 191 -10.44 -2.48 -11.41
C PRO A 191 -9.02 -2.80 -11.92
N ARG A 192 -8.58 -2.11 -13.00
CA ARG A 192 -7.21 -2.21 -13.51
C ARG A 192 -6.18 -1.77 -12.47
N ASP A 193 -6.39 -0.60 -11.88
CA ASP A 193 -5.45 -0.04 -10.90
C ASP A 193 -5.44 -0.84 -9.60
N ARG A 194 -6.59 -1.35 -9.16
CA ARG A 194 -6.69 -2.27 -8.02
C ARG A 194 -5.89 -3.55 -8.26
N SER A 195 -5.94 -4.08 -9.47
CA SER A 195 -5.13 -5.22 -9.89
C SER A 195 -3.65 -4.90 -9.93
N LEU A 196 -3.29 -3.71 -10.47
CA LEU A 196 -1.90 -3.22 -10.49
C LEU A 196 -1.33 -3.12 -9.07
N VAL A 197 -2.09 -2.56 -8.12
CA VAL A 197 -1.74 -2.49 -6.69
C VAL A 197 -1.47 -3.88 -6.12
N THR A 198 -2.38 -4.83 -6.40
CA THR A 198 -2.28 -6.20 -5.86
C THR A 198 -1.03 -6.90 -6.38
N VAL A 199 -0.81 -6.91 -7.71
CA VAL A 199 0.36 -7.54 -8.33
C VAL A 199 1.65 -6.91 -7.81
N SER A 200 1.69 -5.58 -7.71
CA SER A 200 2.86 -4.86 -7.21
C SER A 200 3.19 -5.23 -5.76
N ALA A 201 2.18 -5.30 -4.89
CA ALA A 201 2.37 -5.66 -3.50
C ALA A 201 2.83 -7.12 -3.33
N LEU A 202 2.24 -8.05 -4.09
CA LEU A 202 2.61 -9.47 -4.04
C LEU A 202 4.05 -9.68 -4.49
N ILE A 203 4.46 -9.09 -5.60
CA ILE A 203 5.84 -9.17 -6.08
C ILE A 203 6.79 -8.51 -5.06
N ALA A 204 6.44 -7.32 -4.58
CA ALA A 204 7.28 -6.60 -3.62
C ALA A 204 7.49 -7.36 -2.31
N SER A 205 6.53 -8.17 -1.89
CA SER A 205 6.59 -9.00 -0.67
C SER A 205 7.09 -10.42 -0.92
N GLY A 206 7.48 -10.78 -2.15
CA GLY A 206 7.95 -12.12 -2.50
C GLY A 206 6.85 -13.20 -2.52
N GLN A 207 5.57 -12.81 -2.56
CA GLN A 207 4.42 -13.72 -2.55
C GLN A 207 4.10 -14.24 -3.96
N VAL A 208 5.11 -14.80 -4.63
CA VAL A 208 5.04 -15.18 -6.04
C VAL A 208 4.00 -16.25 -6.37
N ALA A 209 3.69 -17.13 -5.41
CA ALA A 209 2.67 -18.16 -5.56
C ALA A 209 1.27 -17.57 -5.83
N GLN A 210 1.00 -16.35 -5.39
CA GLN A 210 -0.27 -15.66 -5.57
C GLN A 210 -0.32 -14.82 -6.85
N VAL A 211 0.83 -14.57 -7.48
CA VAL A 211 0.93 -13.66 -8.63
C VAL A 211 0.17 -14.19 -9.84
N THR A 212 0.22 -15.50 -10.13
CA THR A 212 -0.45 -16.08 -11.31
C THR A 212 -1.93 -15.68 -11.41
N TYR A 213 -2.69 -15.89 -10.35
CA TYR A 213 -4.12 -15.55 -10.31
C TYR A 213 -4.35 -14.04 -10.47
N HIS A 214 -3.61 -13.24 -9.70
CA HIS A 214 -3.82 -11.79 -9.69
C HIS A 214 -3.30 -11.09 -10.94
N LEU A 215 -2.24 -11.59 -11.57
CA LEU A 215 -1.76 -11.08 -12.86
C LEU A 215 -2.71 -11.44 -14.00
N THR A 216 -3.25 -12.66 -14.01
CA THR A 216 -4.30 -13.03 -14.97
C THR A 216 -5.48 -12.07 -14.87
N ARG A 217 -5.98 -11.83 -13.64
CA ARG A 217 -7.03 -10.85 -13.37
C ARG A 217 -6.66 -9.42 -13.75
N ALA A 218 -5.39 -9.01 -13.54
CA ALA A 218 -4.90 -7.70 -13.94
C ALA A 218 -4.98 -7.51 -15.46
N MET A 219 -4.59 -8.52 -16.21
CA MET A 219 -4.68 -8.50 -17.67
C MET A 219 -6.14 -8.54 -18.16
N ASP A 220 -7.04 -9.27 -17.48
CA ASP A 220 -8.48 -9.23 -17.75
C ASP A 220 -9.07 -7.84 -17.51
N ASN A 221 -8.51 -7.10 -16.57
CA ASN A 221 -8.88 -5.72 -16.27
C ASN A 221 -8.14 -4.68 -17.12
N GLY A 222 -7.36 -5.09 -18.13
CA GLY A 222 -6.73 -4.22 -19.12
C GLY A 222 -5.25 -3.90 -18.89
N LEU A 223 -4.55 -4.58 -17.97
CA LEU A 223 -3.09 -4.48 -17.89
C LEU A 223 -2.47 -5.23 -19.08
N THR A 224 -1.60 -4.58 -19.85
CA THR A 224 -0.93 -5.22 -20.98
C THR A 224 0.29 -6.04 -20.54
N GLN A 225 0.78 -6.90 -21.42
CA GLN A 225 2.02 -7.65 -21.19
C GLN A 225 3.24 -6.73 -21.04
N GLU A 226 3.30 -5.68 -21.87
CA GLU A 226 4.38 -4.68 -21.78
C GLU A 226 4.36 -3.96 -20.45
N GLU A 227 3.17 -3.50 -19.99
CA GLU A 227 2.99 -2.89 -18.69
C GLU A 227 3.39 -3.83 -17.55
N ALA A 228 3.04 -5.12 -17.62
CA ALA A 228 3.42 -6.11 -16.60
C ALA A 228 4.96 -6.27 -16.53
N GLY A 229 5.66 -6.27 -17.66
CA GLY A 229 7.12 -6.26 -17.71
C GLY A 229 7.74 -5.00 -17.07
N GLU A 230 7.13 -3.84 -17.34
CA GLU A 230 7.58 -2.58 -16.74
C GLU A 230 7.26 -2.49 -15.23
N VAL A 231 6.18 -3.11 -14.77
CA VAL A 231 5.90 -3.26 -13.32
C VAL A 231 7.04 -4.02 -12.63
N VAL A 232 7.48 -5.14 -13.20
CA VAL A 232 8.62 -5.92 -12.65
C VAL A 232 9.90 -5.10 -12.68
N THR A 233 10.14 -4.37 -13.77
CA THR A 233 11.30 -3.48 -13.92
C THR A 233 11.31 -2.38 -12.84
N GLN A 234 10.16 -1.72 -12.59
CA GLN A 234 10.00 -0.74 -11.52
C GLN A 234 10.30 -1.36 -10.15
N LEU A 235 9.74 -2.54 -9.88
CA LEU A 235 9.88 -3.23 -8.61
C LEU A 235 11.30 -3.72 -8.34
N ALA A 236 12.13 -3.95 -9.36
CA ALA A 236 13.53 -4.29 -9.16
C ALA A 236 14.26 -3.22 -8.33
N PHE A 237 13.94 -1.93 -8.53
CA PHE A 237 14.54 -0.83 -7.78
C PHE A 237 13.91 -0.61 -6.40
N TYR A 238 12.61 -0.90 -6.21
CA TYR A 238 11.90 -0.62 -4.96
C TYR A 238 11.71 -1.83 -4.05
N ALA A 239 11.76 -3.04 -4.61
CA ALA A 239 11.61 -4.29 -3.86
C ALA A 239 12.85 -5.18 -3.91
N GLY A 240 13.80 -4.86 -4.79
CA GLY A 240 15.05 -5.58 -5.00
C GLY A 240 14.98 -6.60 -6.14
N TRP A 241 16.10 -6.81 -6.78
CA TRP A 241 16.28 -7.73 -7.93
C TRP A 241 15.78 -9.15 -7.66
N PRO A 242 16.03 -9.78 -6.49
CA PRO A 242 15.56 -11.14 -6.24
C PRO A 242 14.04 -11.29 -6.34
N ASN A 243 13.28 -10.33 -5.81
CA ASN A 243 11.82 -10.34 -5.90
C ASN A 243 11.33 -10.18 -7.35
N ALA A 244 11.97 -9.28 -8.11
CA ALA A 244 11.67 -9.08 -9.52
C ALA A 244 11.95 -10.35 -10.33
N PHE A 245 13.12 -10.94 -10.18
CA PHE A 245 13.50 -12.17 -10.89
C PHE A 245 12.64 -13.38 -10.52
N SER A 246 12.21 -13.49 -9.27
CA SER A 246 11.27 -14.54 -8.85
C SER A 246 9.90 -14.43 -9.52
N ALA A 247 9.46 -13.22 -9.90
CA ALA A 247 8.20 -12.99 -10.57
C ALA A 247 8.27 -13.21 -12.11
N LEU A 248 9.45 -13.07 -12.73
CA LEU A 248 9.58 -13.13 -14.20
C LEU A 248 9.05 -14.42 -14.85
N PRO A 249 9.34 -15.64 -14.33
CA PRO A 249 8.75 -16.85 -14.89
C PRO A 249 7.24 -16.83 -14.93
N ILE A 250 6.61 -16.30 -13.86
CA ILE A 250 5.16 -16.21 -13.78
C ILE A 250 4.60 -15.20 -14.77
N VAL A 251 5.24 -14.05 -14.91
CA VAL A 251 4.83 -13.02 -15.89
C VAL A 251 4.89 -13.58 -17.31
N ARG A 252 5.96 -14.28 -17.67
CA ARG A 252 6.08 -14.98 -18.94
C ARG A 252 4.97 -16.01 -19.14
N ASP A 253 4.80 -16.91 -18.17
CA ASP A 253 3.86 -18.04 -18.30
C ASP A 253 2.39 -17.57 -18.40
N VAL A 254 2.04 -16.46 -17.73
CA VAL A 254 0.70 -15.85 -17.85
C VAL A 254 0.54 -15.18 -19.20
N ALA A 255 1.56 -14.48 -19.70
CA ALA A 255 1.52 -13.83 -21.00
C ALA A 255 1.40 -14.84 -22.16
N GLU A 256 2.20 -15.92 -22.15
CA GLU A 256 2.20 -16.96 -23.18
C GLU A 256 0.87 -17.74 -23.28
N LYS A 257 0.11 -17.81 -22.22
CA LYS A 257 -1.20 -18.48 -22.19
C LYS A 257 -2.37 -17.63 -22.73
N ARG A 258 -2.09 -16.37 -23.06
CA ARG A 258 -3.14 -15.48 -23.59
C ARG A 258 -3.06 -15.40 -25.11
N PRO A 259 -4.20 -15.49 -25.80
CA PRO A 259 -4.22 -15.24 -27.23
C PRO A 259 -3.78 -13.80 -27.51
N HIS A 260 -2.95 -13.64 -28.54
CA HIS A 260 -2.53 -12.32 -29.05
C HIS A 260 -3.65 -11.59 -29.73
#